data_b2f0301b6c62ce904f19a50bdc767491
#
_entry.id   b2f0301b6c62ce904f19a50bdc767491
#
_cell.length_a   1.000
_cell.length_b   1.000
_cell.length_c   1.000
_cell.angle_alpha   90.00
_cell.angle_beta   90.00
_cell.angle_gamma   90.00
#
_symmetry.space_group_name_H-M   'P 1'
#
loop_
_entity.id
_entity.type
_entity.pdbx_description
1 polymer ?
#
loop_
_entity_poly.entity_id
_entity_poly.type
_entity_poly.pdbx_seq_one_letter_code
_entity_poly.pdbx_strand_id
1 'polypeptide(L)'
;HGTHYYNHKNLFDSKNSAFYMKWTLLAIVAAFLSWLFYMLYATNYSMSNAELVAQMRQARLEVIGTSAVFGFQGDQSRHMPAFGLIMGFFVTLAMSVLAVRRQQLKRLLVNIFLRALIVGVASYLIFMLIGTITYSFELRALSFLFDWIPWAMMAIMIAYVSTVGTRVVLRKSLVLVAAALGVFSMYLWSFMFRGIYQLDIRALILISCILFAVGLAVAVAAMAPKSERYFLNVKGAVKEMDVAIYTNPEEVVTLGKSIDCSLQMSWDLKGKVAPVQAEIKMVNDALRMTALEEGVIVNNKPLDVGKGIWLYHNTSFLIGDTTFTYVER
;
A
#
# COMPACT_ATOMS: atom_id res chain seq x y z
N HIS A 1 -23.83 -21.19 11.68
CA HIS A 1 -23.64 -19.73 11.86
C HIS A 1 -22.24 -19.50 12.38
N GLY A 2 -21.21 -19.67 11.55
CA GLY A 2 -19.83 -19.35 11.85
C GLY A 2 -19.48 -18.08 11.08
N THR A 3 -19.55 -16.95 11.73
CA THR A 3 -18.83 -15.75 11.28
C THR A 3 -17.35 -16.14 11.28
N HIS A 4 -16.81 -16.42 10.10
CA HIS A 4 -15.36 -16.54 9.94
C HIS A 4 -14.76 -15.17 10.16
N TYR A 5 -14.57 -14.80 11.41
CA TYR A 5 -13.64 -13.77 11.79
C TYR A 5 -12.29 -14.16 11.18
N TYR A 6 -11.74 -13.30 10.34
CA TYR A 6 -10.35 -13.36 9.95
C TYR A 6 -9.52 -13.58 11.23
N ASN A 7 -8.92 -14.73 11.33
CA ASN A 7 -8.28 -15.15 12.57
C ASN A 7 -7.00 -14.33 12.78
N HIS A 8 -7.12 -13.18 13.42
CA HIS A 8 -6.00 -12.31 13.78
C HIS A 8 -4.98 -12.98 14.70
N LYS A 9 -5.29 -14.18 15.21
CA LYS A 9 -4.43 -14.92 16.14
C LYS A 9 -3.08 -15.36 15.56
N ASN A 10 -2.91 -15.35 14.24
CA ASN A 10 -1.69 -15.85 13.58
C ASN A 10 -0.84 -14.78 12.93
N LEU A 11 -0.78 -13.57 13.50
CA LEU A 11 0.10 -12.48 13.05
C LEU A 11 1.57 -12.91 12.97
N PHE A 12 1.99 -13.85 13.81
CA PHE A 12 3.37 -14.33 13.93
C PHE A 12 3.58 -15.75 13.40
N ASP A 13 2.64 -16.32 12.65
CA ASP A 13 2.82 -17.61 12.03
C ASP A 13 3.94 -17.54 10.96
N SER A 14 4.79 -18.56 10.91
CA SER A 14 5.93 -18.64 9.99
C SER A 14 5.55 -18.47 8.51
N LYS A 15 4.35 -18.92 8.13
CA LYS A 15 3.80 -18.75 6.77
C LYS A 15 3.50 -17.29 6.44
N ASN A 16 3.18 -16.48 7.44
CA ASN A 16 2.91 -15.05 7.27
C ASN A 16 4.18 -14.19 7.37
N SER A 17 5.25 -14.70 7.98
CA SER A 17 6.49 -13.95 8.17
C SER A 17 7.12 -13.50 6.84
N ALA A 18 7.12 -14.35 5.83
CA ALA A 18 7.63 -14.02 4.50
C ALA A 18 6.82 -12.90 3.82
N PHE A 19 5.51 -12.85 4.06
CA PHE A 19 4.63 -11.79 3.56
C PHE A 19 4.97 -10.46 4.21
N TYR A 20 5.02 -10.39 5.53
CA TYR A 20 5.41 -9.17 6.26
C TYR A 20 6.83 -8.73 5.91
N MET A 21 7.76 -9.67 5.77
CA MET A 21 9.14 -9.37 5.40
C MET A 21 9.23 -8.66 4.04
N LYS A 22 8.46 -9.09 3.04
CA LYS A 22 8.42 -8.41 1.72
C LYS A 22 7.94 -6.96 1.85
N TRP A 23 6.88 -6.72 2.62
CA TRP A 23 6.34 -5.39 2.84
C TRP A 23 7.35 -4.51 3.58
N THR A 24 7.96 -5.04 4.63
CA THR A 24 8.97 -4.33 5.43
C THR A 24 10.21 -4.00 4.61
N LEU A 25 10.75 -4.95 3.85
CA LEU A 25 11.94 -4.72 3.03
C LEU A 25 11.69 -3.64 1.97
N LEU A 26 10.54 -3.68 1.28
CA LEU A 26 10.24 -2.67 0.27
C LEU A 26 9.99 -1.29 0.91
N ALA A 27 9.40 -1.26 2.10
CA ALA A 27 9.24 -0.02 2.87
C ALA A 27 10.60 0.57 3.28
N ILE A 28 11.55 -0.25 3.71
CA ILE A 28 12.92 0.19 4.02
C ILE A 28 13.59 0.77 2.77
N VAL A 29 13.45 0.12 1.62
CA VAL A 29 13.99 0.64 0.35
C VAL A 29 13.35 1.99 0.00
N ALA A 30 12.03 2.11 0.14
CA ALA A 30 11.32 3.37 -0.11
C ALA A 30 11.77 4.47 0.87
N ALA A 31 11.94 4.15 2.13
CA ALA A 31 12.44 5.07 3.15
C ALA A 31 13.87 5.53 2.85
N PHE A 32 14.73 4.60 2.45
CA PHE A 32 16.11 4.91 2.07
C PHE A 32 16.17 5.82 0.84
N LEU A 33 15.39 5.52 -0.19
CA LEU A 33 15.29 6.40 -1.37
C LEU A 33 14.74 7.77 -0.99
N SER A 34 13.71 7.84 -0.16
CA SER A 34 13.16 9.10 0.34
C SER A 34 14.22 9.91 1.08
N TRP A 35 14.94 9.28 1.98
CA TRP A 35 16.05 9.92 2.69
C TRP A 35 17.13 10.41 1.74
N LEU A 36 17.56 9.58 0.79
CA LEU A 36 18.61 9.93 -0.17
C LEU A 36 18.21 11.16 -1.01
N PHE A 37 17.01 11.14 -1.59
CA PHE A 37 16.52 12.25 -2.40
C PHE A 37 16.30 13.51 -1.57
N TYR A 38 15.82 13.36 -0.33
CA TYR A 38 15.69 14.49 0.58
C TYR A 38 17.05 15.08 0.97
N MET A 39 18.07 14.26 1.22
CA MET A 39 19.43 14.72 1.49
C MET A 39 20.04 15.43 0.28
N LEU A 40 19.86 14.90 -0.92
CA LEU A 40 20.29 15.55 -2.16
C LEU A 40 19.61 16.91 -2.36
N TYR A 41 18.32 16.99 -2.08
CA TYR A 41 17.58 18.24 -2.10
C TYR A 41 18.15 19.24 -1.07
N ALA A 42 18.29 18.82 0.17
CA ALA A 42 18.77 19.67 1.26
C ALA A 42 20.21 20.18 1.04
N THR A 43 21.09 19.35 0.42
CA THR A 43 22.47 19.75 0.11
C THR A 43 22.57 20.72 -1.06
N ASN A 44 21.67 20.61 -2.05
CA ASN A 44 21.70 21.47 -3.23
C ASN A 44 20.99 22.81 -3.02
N TYR A 45 20.08 22.90 -2.06
CA TYR A 45 19.16 24.06 -1.94
C TYR A 45 19.48 25.02 -0.81
N SER A 46 20.69 25.08 -0.25
CA SER A 46 21.07 26.19 0.61
C SER A 46 21.52 25.93 2.03
N MET A 47 21.62 24.70 2.48
CA MET A 47 22.27 24.51 3.78
C MET A 47 23.52 23.69 3.61
N SER A 48 24.66 24.30 3.82
CA SER A 48 25.86 23.52 4.18
C SER A 48 25.53 22.69 5.42
N ASN A 49 26.04 21.47 5.49
CA ASN A 49 25.83 20.62 6.66
C ASN A 49 26.20 21.32 7.99
N ALA A 50 27.12 22.28 7.91
CA ALA A 50 27.53 23.12 9.04
C ALA A 50 26.40 24.08 9.48
N GLU A 51 25.67 24.68 8.55
CA GLU A 51 24.55 25.60 8.84
C GLU A 51 23.36 24.85 9.42
N LEU A 52 23.02 23.66 8.87
CA LEU A 52 21.99 22.81 9.41
C LEU A 52 22.30 22.39 10.85
N VAL A 53 23.55 21.97 11.11
CA VAL A 53 24.02 21.58 12.44
C VAL A 53 24.10 22.78 13.38
N ALA A 54 24.52 23.95 12.87
CA ALA A 54 24.58 25.20 13.66
C ALA A 54 23.18 25.66 14.05
N GLN A 55 22.22 25.69 13.13
CA GLN A 55 20.83 26.04 13.42
C GLN A 55 20.19 25.07 14.40
N MET A 56 20.48 23.77 14.27
CA MET A 56 20.00 22.77 15.23
C MET A 56 20.64 22.92 16.61
N ARG A 57 21.92 23.28 16.70
CA ARG A 57 22.57 23.60 17.95
C ARG A 57 21.98 24.87 18.57
N GLN A 58 21.73 25.89 17.76
CA GLN A 58 21.12 27.13 18.21
C GLN A 58 19.69 26.92 18.69
N ALA A 59 18.88 26.17 17.93
CA ALA A 59 17.56 25.73 18.36
C ALA A 59 17.61 24.94 19.68
N ARG A 60 18.65 24.16 19.91
CA ARG A 60 18.87 23.43 21.17
C ARG A 60 19.27 24.34 22.35
N LEU A 61 20.04 25.34 22.11
CA LEU A 61 20.47 26.30 23.16
C LEU A 61 19.31 27.22 23.60
N GLU A 62 18.38 27.51 22.70
CA GLU A 62 17.15 28.26 23.00
C GLU A 62 16.08 27.40 23.73
N VAL A 63 16.31 26.09 23.88
CA VAL A 63 15.36 25.10 24.47
C VAL A 63 15.18 25.21 25.98
N ILE A 64 15.95 26.03 26.66
CA ILE A 64 15.64 26.37 28.06
C ILE A 64 14.37 27.24 28.17
N GLY A 65 13.86 27.74 27.04
CA GLY A 65 12.55 28.36 26.92
C GLY A 65 11.73 27.69 25.83
N THR A 66 10.45 27.62 25.98
CA THR A 66 9.44 26.99 25.13
C THR A 66 9.48 27.36 23.64
N SER A 67 10.34 28.27 23.24
CA SER A 67 10.47 28.82 21.87
C SER A 67 11.38 28.03 20.94
N ALA A 68 12.15 27.08 21.40
CA ALA A 68 13.21 26.47 20.60
C ALA A 68 12.76 25.38 19.65
N VAL A 69 11.64 24.74 19.94
CA VAL A 69 10.96 23.86 18.99
C VAL A 69 10.51 24.66 17.77
N PHE A 70 10.33 25.92 17.94
CA PHE A 70 9.73 26.87 17.02
C PHE A 70 10.76 27.65 16.17
N GLY A 71 11.99 27.83 16.63
CA GLY A 71 13.08 28.43 15.83
C GLY A 71 13.46 27.55 14.65
N PHE A 72 13.37 26.24 14.82
CA PHE A 72 13.56 25.26 13.75
C PHE A 72 12.42 25.29 12.71
N GLN A 73 11.26 25.80 13.03
CA GLN A 73 10.09 25.85 12.17
C GLN A 73 10.20 26.84 11.02
N GLY A 74 10.94 27.93 11.17
CA GLY A 74 11.15 28.89 10.08
C GLY A 74 11.78 28.25 8.85
N ASP A 75 12.71 27.32 9.07
CA ASP A 75 13.36 26.56 7.99
C ASP A 75 12.59 25.25 7.64
N GLN A 76 11.91 24.63 8.59
CA GLN A 76 11.01 23.50 8.31
C GLN A 76 9.91 23.91 7.33
N SER A 77 9.38 25.13 7.39
CA SER A 77 8.38 25.58 6.43
C SER A 77 8.85 25.54 4.98
N ARG A 78 10.16 25.61 4.73
CA ARG A 78 10.77 25.52 3.39
C ARG A 78 11.12 24.08 2.97
N HIS A 79 11.55 23.26 3.93
CA HIS A 79 12.08 21.91 3.64
C HIS A 79 11.05 20.80 3.84
N MET A 80 10.10 20.97 4.74
CA MET A 80 9.09 19.96 5.01
C MET A 80 8.14 19.69 3.83
N PRO A 81 7.75 20.67 2.99
CA PRO A 81 7.00 20.38 1.77
C PRO A 81 7.75 19.43 0.83
N ALA A 82 9.05 19.64 0.62
CA ALA A 82 9.88 18.77 -0.21
C ALA A 82 9.99 17.36 0.42
N PHE A 83 10.14 17.27 1.74
CA PHE A 83 10.10 16.00 2.46
C PHE A 83 8.78 15.28 2.24
N GLY A 84 7.64 15.99 2.38
CA GLY A 84 6.31 15.42 2.15
C GLY A 84 6.12 14.92 0.72
N LEU A 85 6.60 15.66 -0.29
CA LEU A 85 6.57 15.22 -1.68
C LEU A 85 7.36 13.92 -1.88
N ILE A 86 8.58 13.88 -1.40
CA ILE A 86 9.50 12.76 -1.60
C ILE A 86 9.00 11.52 -0.85
N MET A 87 8.65 11.64 0.43
CA MET A 87 8.11 10.55 1.24
C MET A 87 6.77 10.07 0.69
N GLY A 88 5.85 11.00 0.39
CA GLY A 88 4.55 10.68 -0.19
C GLY A 88 4.68 9.91 -1.49
N PHE A 89 5.61 10.29 -2.36
CA PHE A 89 5.85 9.62 -3.62
C PHE A 89 6.42 8.21 -3.43
N PHE A 90 7.59 8.07 -2.81
CA PHE A 90 8.29 6.77 -2.74
C PHE A 90 7.54 5.74 -1.89
N VAL A 91 6.96 6.15 -0.76
CA VAL A 91 6.22 5.23 0.09
C VAL A 91 4.92 4.80 -0.58
N THR A 92 4.19 5.71 -1.25
CA THR A 92 3.00 5.33 -2.03
C THR A 92 3.35 4.40 -3.18
N LEU A 93 4.45 4.66 -3.88
CA LEU A 93 4.94 3.80 -4.96
C LEU A 93 5.18 2.38 -4.44
N ALA A 94 5.93 2.24 -3.36
CA ALA A 94 6.24 0.95 -2.75
C ALA A 94 4.99 0.21 -2.29
N MET A 95 4.10 0.89 -1.56
CA MET A 95 2.84 0.29 -1.08
C MET A 95 1.94 -0.13 -2.24
N SER A 96 1.81 0.69 -3.28
CA SER A 96 1.00 0.38 -4.46
C SER A 96 1.53 -0.81 -5.25
N VAL A 97 2.86 -0.93 -5.39
CA VAL A 97 3.49 -2.09 -6.05
C VAL A 97 3.18 -3.38 -5.31
N LEU A 98 3.21 -3.36 -3.98
CA LEU A 98 2.91 -4.53 -3.15
C LEU A 98 1.41 -4.87 -3.12
N ALA A 99 0.57 -3.85 -3.14
CA ALA A 99 -0.88 -4.03 -3.07
C ALA A 99 -1.47 -4.58 -4.37
N VAL A 100 -0.79 -4.41 -5.52
CA VAL A 100 -1.25 -4.86 -6.83
C VAL A 100 -0.79 -6.30 -7.11
N ARG A 101 -1.60 -7.05 -7.83
CA ARG A 101 -1.25 -8.41 -8.29
C ARG A 101 -0.04 -8.37 -9.22
N ARG A 102 0.91 -9.26 -9.02
CA ARG A 102 2.13 -9.34 -9.86
C ARG A 102 1.83 -9.44 -11.35
N GLN A 103 0.75 -10.13 -11.72
CA GLN A 103 0.32 -10.30 -13.12
C GLN A 103 -0.18 -8.99 -13.74
N GLN A 104 -0.75 -8.10 -12.94
CA GLN A 104 -1.30 -6.82 -13.39
C GLN A 104 -0.28 -5.68 -13.26
N LEU A 105 0.88 -5.93 -12.65
CA LEU A 105 1.86 -4.90 -12.33
C LEU A 105 2.30 -4.11 -13.57
N LYS A 106 2.65 -4.80 -14.66
CA LYS A 106 3.10 -4.15 -15.91
C LYS A 106 2.04 -3.22 -16.50
N ARG A 107 0.76 -3.64 -16.46
CA ARG A 107 -0.37 -2.87 -16.98
C ARG A 107 -0.68 -1.66 -16.12
N LEU A 108 -0.54 -1.80 -14.81
CA LEU A 108 -0.90 -0.76 -13.85
C LEU A 108 0.27 0.16 -13.47
N LEU A 109 1.47 -0.05 -14.03
CA LEU A 109 2.67 0.71 -13.68
C LEU A 109 2.47 2.22 -13.81
N VAL A 110 1.87 2.68 -14.92
CA VAL A 110 1.58 4.10 -15.15
C VAL A 110 0.60 4.62 -14.10
N ASN A 111 -0.44 3.85 -13.79
CA ASN A 111 -1.43 4.23 -12.78
C ASN A 111 -0.82 4.28 -11.37
N ILE A 112 0.06 3.32 -11.03
CA ILE A 112 0.80 3.30 -9.77
C ILE A 112 1.68 4.53 -9.65
N PHE A 113 2.40 4.87 -10.72
CA PHE A 113 3.26 6.06 -10.75
C PHE A 113 2.44 7.36 -10.60
N LEU A 114 1.32 7.49 -11.32
CA LEU A 114 0.42 8.64 -11.20
C LEU A 114 -0.15 8.78 -9.78
N ARG A 115 -0.55 7.68 -9.16
CA ARG A 115 -1.02 7.68 -7.76
C ARG A 115 0.06 8.17 -6.81
N ALA A 116 1.29 7.68 -6.97
CA ALA A 116 2.41 8.11 -6.16
C ALA A 116 2.72 9.60 -6.36
N LEU A 117 2.67 10.08 -7.60
CA LEU A 117 2.86 11.49 -7.91
C LEU A 117 1.77 12.37 -7.30
N ILE A 118 0.50 11.98 -7.41
CA ILE A 118 -0.63 12.71 -6.81
C ILE A 118 -0.45 12.82 -5.30
N VAL A 119 -0.11 11.71 -4.61
CA VAL A 119 0.10 11.73 -3.16
C VAL A 119 1.30 12.58 -2.79
N GLY A 120 2.40 12.50 -3.54
CA GLY A 120 3.57 13.33 -3.32
C GLY A 120 3.23 14.82 -3.43
N VAL A 121 2.58 15.24 -4.52
CA VAL A 121 2.18 16.63 -4.74
C VAL A 121 1.16 17.10 -3.69
N ALA A 122 0.17 16.29 -3.35
CA ALA A 122 -0.80 16.61 -2.32
C ALA A 122 -0.13 16.76 -0.94
N SER A 123 0.83 15.90 -0.61
CA SER A 123 1.62 16.01 0.62
C SER A 123 2.43 17.31 0.65
N TYR A 124 3.10 17.65 -0.46
CA TYR A 124 3.79 18.94 -0.61
C TYR A 124 2.87 20.11 -0.30
N LEU A 125 1.70 20.15 -0.94
CA LEU A 125 0.75 21.25 -0.77
C LEU A 125 0.23 21.35 0.66
N ILE A 126 -0.04 20.23 1.34
CA ILE A 126 -0.51 20.24 2.72
C ILE A 126 0.57 20.74 3.67
N PHE A 127 1.81 20.26 3.54
CA PHE A 127 2.91 20.78 4.34
C PHE A 127 3.16 22.27 4.10
N MET A 128 3.07 22.71 2.85
CA MET A 128 3.22 24.12 2.50
C MET A 128 2.09 24.96 3.08
N LEU A 129 0.84 24.52 2.94
CA LEU A 129 -0.33 25.24 3.43
C LEU A 129 -0.30 25.41 4.95
N ILE A 130 -0.10 24.32 5.68
CA ILE A 130 -0.05 24.34 7.16
C ILE A 130 1.14 25.17 7.64
N GLY A 131 2.31 25.01 7.02
CA GLY A 131 3.49 25.81 7.35
C GLY A 131 3.24 27.32 7.13
N THR A 132 2.59 27.68 6.02
CA THR A 132 2.25 29.07 5.71
C THR A 132 1.24 29.63 6.70
N ILE A 133 0.19 28.90 7.04
CA ILE A 133 -0.81 29.30 8.03
C ILE A 133 -0.13 29.53 9.40
N THR A 134 0.66 28.57 9.85
CA THR A 134 1.35 28.62 11.14
C THR A 134 2.29 29.83 11.21
N TYR A 135 2.99 30.14 10.11
CA TYR A 135 3.89 31.28 10.04
C TYR A 135 3.14 32.60 9.98
N SER A 136 2.12 32.71 9.10
CA SER A 136 1.39 33.97 8.84
C SER A 136 0.57 34.47 10.01
N PHE A 137 0.02 33.56 10.81
CA PHE A 137 -0.82 33.90 11.97
C PHE A 137 -0.04 33.99 13.28
N GLU A 138 1.29 33.96 13.24
CA GLU A 138 2.14 33.98 14.43
C GLU A 138 1.75 32.90 15.48
N LEU A 139 1.11 31.86 15.01
CA LEU A 139 0.64 30.73 15.86
C LEU A 139 1.80 29.84 16.32
N ARG A 140 2.99 30.41 16.44
CA ARG A 140 4.20 29.67 16.82
C ARG A 140 4.03 28.92 18.13
N ALA A 141 3.36 29.54 19.11
CA ALA A 141 3.07 28.88 20.39
C ALA A 141 2.10 27.70 20.27
N LEU A 142 1.23 27.70 19.26
CA LEU A 142 0.23 26.66 19.01
C LEU A 142 0.63 25.72 17.87
N SER A 143 1.80 25.91 17.27
CA SER A 143 2.24 25.12 16.11
C SER A 143 2.27 23.63 16.42
N PHE A 144 2.61 23.24 17.66
CA PHE A 144 2.60 21.84 18.05
C PHE A 144 1.20 21.21 17.92
N LEU A 145 0.13 22.01 17.94
CA LEU A 145 -1.24 21.52 17.73
C LEU A 145 -1.55 21.30 16.24
N PHE A 146 -0.84 21.96 15.34
CA PHE A 146 -1.10 21.91 13.91
C PHE A 146 -0.06 21.09 13.14
N ASP A 147 1.15 20.93 13.66
CA ASP A 147 2.26 20.25 12.98
C ASP A 147 1.99 18.76 12.73
N TRP A 148 1.12 18.11 13.51
CA TRP A 148 0.73 16.73 13.29
C TRP A 148 -0.21 16.54 12.09
N ILE A 149 -0.92 17.60 11.67
CA ILE A 149 -1.92 17.51 10.60
C ILE A 149 -1.29 17.07 9.27
N PRO A 150 -0.20 17.68 8.78
CA PRO A 150 0.42 17.26 7.53
C PRO A 150 0.90 15.80 7.57
N TRP A 151 1.46 15.37 8.70
CA TRP A 151 1.92 13.99 8.88
C TRP A 151 0.78 12.98 8.86
N ALA A 152 -0.29 13.28 9.57
CA ALA A 152 -1.49 12.44 9.59
C ALA A 152 -2.13 12.37 8.19
N MET A 153 -2.29 13.50 7.53
CA MET A 153 -2.86 13.58 6.19
C MET A 153 -2.01 12.84 5.16
N MET A 154 -0.69 13.00 5.19
CA MET A 154 0.23 12.26 4.32
C MET A 154 0.09 10.75 4.55
N ALA A 155 0.09 10.30 5.79
CA ALA A 155 -0.06 8.88 6.12
C ALA A 155 -1.41 8.31 5.64
N ILE A 156 -2.51 9.05 5.84
CA ILE A 156 -3.84 8.69 5.35
C ILE A 156 -3.84 8.59 3.82
N MET A 157 -3.31 9.58 3.13
CA MET A 157 -3.27 9.58 1.67
C MET A 157 -2.44 8.42 1.13
N ILE A 158 -1.27 8.14 1.70
CA ILE A 158 -0.46 6.99 1.33
C ILE A 158 -1.25 5.71 1.50
N ALA A 159 -1.81 5.47 2.68
CA ALA A 159 -2.56 4.26 2.99
C ALA A 159 -3.82 4.11 2.12
N TYR A 160 -4.59 5.18 1.94
CA TYR A 160 -5.82 5.14 1.16
C TYR A 160 -5.56 4.96 -0.34
N VAL A 161 -4.72 5.81 -0.93
CA VAL A 161 -4.47 5.81 -2.38
C VAL A 161 -3.74 4.55 -2.82
N SER A 162 -2.78 4.05 -2.04
CA SER A 162 -2.08 2.80 -2.37
C SER A 162 -3.00 1.59 -2.34
N THR A 163 -4.08 1.63 -1.57
CA THR A 163 -5.01 0.51 -1.39
C THR A 163 -6.31 0.63 -2.20
N VAL A 164 -6.55 1.76 -2.88
CA VAL A 164 -7.70 1.91 -3.78
C VAL A 164 -7.65 0.90 -4.91
N GLY A 165 -8.75 0.15 -5.09
CA GLY A 165 -8.84 -0.91 -6.11
C GLY A 165 -8.01 -2.15 -5.78
N THR A 166 -7.54 -2.29 -4.54
CA THR A 166 -6.81 -3.44 -4.05
C THR A 166 -7.63 -4.26 -3.05
N ARG A 167 -7.06 -5.34 -2.56
CA ARG A 167 -7.68 -6.34 -1.68
C ARG A 167 -7.77 -5.96 -0.21
N VAL A 168 -7.36 -4.77 0.16
CA VAL A 168 -7.39 -4.34 1.57
C VAL A 168 -8.83 -4.12 2.00
N VAL A 169 -9.29 -4.92 2.96
CA VAL A 169 -10.72 -5.03 3.33
C VAL A 169 -11.13 -3.95 4.31
N LEU A 170 -10.32 -3.65 5.31
CA LEU A 170 -10.67 -2.75 6.43
C LEU A 170 -10.16 -1.33 6.21
N ARG A 171 -10.58 -0.66 5.13
CA ARG A 171 -10.09 0.68 4.77
C ARG A 171 -10.33 1.75 5.83
N LYS A 172 -11.48 1.74 6.51
CA LYS A 172 -11.79 2.73 7.56
C LYS A 172 -10.83 2.60 8.74
N SER A 173 -10.58 1.36 9.20
CA SER A 173 -9.62 1.09 10.27
C SER A 173 -8.19 1.42 9.84
N LEU A 174 -7.85 1.16 8.57
CA LEU A 174 -6.54 1.51 8.02
C LEU A 174 -6.30 3.03 8.04
N VAL A 175 -7.30 3.82 7.68
CA VAL A 175 -7.23 5.29 7.72
C VAL A 175 -6.95 5.78 9.15
N LEU A 176 -7.65 5.23 10.15
CA LEU A 176 -7.43 5.60 11.55
C LEU A 176 -6.03 5.21 12.04
N VAL A 177 -5.58 4.00 11.71
CA VAL A 177 -4.23 3.53 12.08
C VAL A 177 -3.16 4.35 11.38
N ALA A 178 -3.35 4.69 10.10
CA ALA A 178 -2.43 5.53 9.34
C ALA A 178 -2.35 6.94 9.93
N ALA A 179 -3.49 7.54 10.32
CA ALA A 179 -3.52 8.83 11.00
C ALA A 179 -2.71 8.79 12.30
N ALA A 180 -2.94 7.78 13.12
CA ALA A 180 -2.23 7.59 14.40
C ALA A 180 -0.72 7.40 14.18
N LEU A 181 -0.32 6.64 13.15
CA LEU A 181 1.09 6.47 12.79
C LEU A 181 1.73 7.78 12.30
N GLY A 182 1.01 8.59 11.53
CA GLY A 182 1.48 9.91 11.11
C GLY A 182 1.73 10.82 12.30
N VAL A 183 0.77 10.93 13.21
CA VAL A 183 0.90 11.69 14.47
C VAL A 183 2.08 11.19 15.30
N PHE A 184 2.17 9.88 15.50
CA PHE A 184 3.26 9.26 16.25
C PHE A 184 4.63 9.56 15.60
N SER A 185 4.72 9.48 14.28
CA SER A 185 5.96 9.76 13.55
C SER A 185 6.40 11.22 13.70
N MET A 186 5.46 12.15 13.72
CA MET A 186 5.75 13.56 13.99
C MET A 186 6.31 13.75 15.40
N TYR A 187 5.67 13.15 16.41
CA TYR A 187 6.16 13.25 17.77
C TYR A 187 7.52 12.57 17.95
N LEU A 188 7.72 11.41 17.33
CA LEU A 188 9.00 10.71 17.32
C LEU A 188 10.09 11.54 16.67
N TRP A 189 9.78 12.16 15.50
CA TRP A 189 10.67 13.10 14.84
C TRP A 189 11.06 14.23 15.78
N SER A 190 10.09 14.90 16.39
CA SER A 190 10.34 15.99 17.34
C SER A 190 11.15 15.54 18.55
N PHE A 191 10.87 14.34 19.09
CA PHE A 191 11.60 13.77 20.22
C PHE A 191 13.06 13.44 19.86
N MET A 192 13.28 12.80 18.70
CA MET A 192 14.64 12.49 18.24
C MET A 192 15.49 13.73 18.07
N PHE A 193 14.91 14.79 17.50
CA PHE A 193 15.61 16.06 17.33
C PHE A 193 15.92 16.77 18.65
N ARG A 194 15.14 16.51 19.71
CA ARG A 194 15.35 17.09 21.04
C ARG A 194 16.30 16.29 21.92
N GLY A 195 16.24 14.96 21.84
CA GLY A 195 16.77 14.08 22.89
C GLY A 195 18.09 13.39 22.58
N ILE A 196 18.45 13.19 21.31
CA ILE A 196 19.60 12.34 20.97
C ILE A 196 20.77 13.22 20.49
N TYR A 197 21.55 13.69 21.44
CA TYR A 197 22.66 14.64 21.22
C TYR A 197 23.87 14.06 20.48
N GLN A 198 23.99 12.73 20.35
CA GLN A 198 25.20 12.06 19.88
C GLN A 198 25.09 11.49 18.47
N LEU A 199 23.88 11.34 17.93
CA LEU A 199 23.69 10.81 16.58
C LEU A 199 23.76 11.91 15.51
N ASP A 200 24.34 11.56 14.37
CA ASP A 200 24.30 12.39 13.18
C ASP A 200 22.83 12.62 12.78
N ILE A 201 22.50 13.86 12.48
CA ILE A 201 21.17 14.26 12.07
C ILE A 201 20.69 13.51 10.84
N ARG A 202 21.59 13.18 9.93
CA ARG A 202 21.29 12.41 8.73
C ARG A 202 20.79 11.01 9.08
N ALA A 203 21.43 10.39 10.09
CA ALA A 203 21.02 9.10 10.61
C ALA A 203 19.64 9.19 11.28
N LEU A 204 19.37 10.26 12.04
CA LEU A 204 18.05 10.48 12.66
C LEU A 204 16.93 10.63 11.63
N ILE A 205 17.16 11.37 10.55
CA ILE A 205 16.21 11.51 9.45
C ILE A 205 15.95 10.15 8.79
N LEU A 206 17.01 9.37 8.54
CA LEU A 206 16.88 8.02 7.98
C LEU A 206 16.05 7.11 8.88
N ILE A 207 16.34 7.08 10.17
CA ILE A 207 15.60 6.28 11.16
C ILE A 207 14.12 6.68 11.16
N SER A 208 13.83 7.97 11.16
CA SER A 208 12.44 8.47 11.11
C SER A 208 11.72 8.06 9.84
N CYS A 209 12.38 8.14 8.68
CA CYS A 209 11.82 7.68 7.41
C CYS A 209 11.51 6.17 7.44
N ILE A 210 12.43 5.37 7.98
CA ILE A 210 12.27 3.92 8.09
C ILE A 210 11.09 3.60 9.03
N LEU A 211 11.04 4.19 10.21
CA LEU A 211 9.97 3.92 11.18
C LEU A 211 8.60 4.29 10.63
N PHE A 212 8.48 5.43 9.94
CA PHE A 212 7.24 5.84 9.29
C PHE A 212 6.83 4.87 8.19
N ALA A 213 7.72 4.57 7.24
CA ALA A 213 7.42 3.71 6.10
C ALA A 213 7.12 2.27 6.52
N VAL A 214 7.92 1.71 7.44
CA VAL A 214 7.71 0.35 7.97
C VAL A 214 6.42 0.28 8.78
N GLY A 215 6.12 1.27 9.61
CA GLY A 215 4.88 1.35 10.36
C GLY A 215 3.66 1.30 9.45
N LEU A 216 3.64 2.10 8.38
CA LEU A 216 2.58 2.07 7.37
C LEU A 216 2.52 0.75 6.61
N ALA A 217 3.67 0.20 6.22
CA ALA A 217 3.73 -1.08 5.52
C ALA A 217 3.15 -2.21 6.36
N VAL A 218 3.51 -2.28 7.64
CA VAL A 218 2.98 -3.28 8.58
C VAL A 218 1.47 -3.09 8.77
N ALA A 219 0.99 -1.85 8.90
CA ALA A 219 -0.44 -1.57 9.02
C ALA A 219 -1.22 -2.03 7.78
N VAL A 220 -0.75 -1.70 6.57
CA VAL A 220 -1.37 -2.13 5.32
C VAL A 220 -1.30 -3.66 5.18
N ALA A 221 -0.14 -4.25 5.46
CA ALA A 221 0.05 -5.70 5.42
C ALA A 221 -0.85 -6.43 6.41
N ALA A 222 -1.06 -5.87 7.60
CA ALA A 222 -1.95 -6.45 8.61
C ALA A 222 -3.41 -6.52 8.14
N MET A 223 -3.83 -5.58 7.31
CA MET A 223 -5.19 -5.48 6.77
C MET A 223 -5.35 -6.05 5.36
N ALA A 224 -4.25 -6.47 4.73
CA ALA A 224 -4.29 -7.22 3.49
C ALA A 224 -4.59 -8.70 3.76
N PRO A 225 -5.28 -9.40 2.83
CA PRO A 225 -5.51 -10.83 2.97
C PRO A 225 -4.17 -11.59 2.99
N LYS A 226 -3.93 -12.33 4.06
CA LYS A 226 -2.63 -12.96 4.35
C LYS A 226 -2.44 -14.30 3.67
N SER A 227 -3.51 -15.04 3.45
CA SER A 227 -3.47 -16.36 2.83
C SER A 227 -4.22 -16.36 1.52
N GLU A 228 -3.54 -16.78 0.50
CA GLU A 228 -4.17 -17.28 -0.69
C GLU A 228 -4.76 -18.63 -0.31
N ARG A 229 -6.03 -18.66 0.08
CA ARG A 229 -6.72 -19.89 0.50
C ARG A 229 -7.27 -20.66 -0.69
N TYR A 230 -7.61 -19.93 -1.73
CA TYR A 230 -8.33 -20.47 -2.88
C TYR A 230 -7.49 -20.37 -4.14
N PHE A 231 -7.32 -21.50 -4.83
CA PHE A 231 -6.53 -21.58 -6.04
C PHE A 231 -7.32 -22.24 -7.16
N LEU A 232 -7.03 -21.82 -8.40
CA LEU A 232 -7.35 -22.57 -9.59
C LEU A 232 -6.05 -23.21 -10.11
N ASN A 233 -6.00 -24.53 -10.09
CA ASN A 233 -4.98 -25.26 -10.82
C ASN A 233 -5.40 -25.29 -12.28
N VAL A 234 -4.56 -24.74 -13.15
CA VAL A 234 -4.82 -24.59 -14.59
C VAL A 234 -3.99 -25.63 -15.33
N LYS A 235 -4.66 -26.53 -16.04
CA LYS A 235 -4.07 -27.55 -16.90
C LYS A 235 -4.59 -27.41 -18.33
N GLY A 236 -3.71 -27.39 -19.31
CA GLY A 236 -4.14 -27.26 -20.72
C GLY A 236 -2.99 -27.04 -21.66
N ALA A 237 -3.17 -26.17 -22.64
CA ALA A 237 -2.16 -25.84 -23.64
C ALA A 237 -0.90 -25.13 -23.08
N VAL A 238 -0.87 -24.84 -21.78
CA VAL A 238 0.21 -24.17 -21.06
C VAL A 238 0.72 -25.07 -19.96
N LYS A 239 1.92 -24.79 -19.48
CA LYS A 239 2.48 -25.41 -18.28
C LYS A 239 1.48 -25.31 -17.13
N GLU A 240 1.26 -26.42 -16.42
CA GLU A 240 0.41 -26.47 -15.23
C GLU A 240 0.83 -25.37 -14.24
N MET A 241 -0.13 -24.57 -13.79
CA MET A 241 0.11 -23.48 -12.88
C MET A 241 -1.05 -23.32 -11.89
N ASP A 242 -0.71 -22.92 -10.67
CA ASP A 242 -1.68 -22.53 -9.66
C ASP A 242 -1.92 -21.03 -9.71
N VAL A 243 -3.16 -20.64 -9.95
CA VAL A 243 -3.57 -19.23 -9.95
C VAL A 243 -4.40 -18.98 -8.71
N ALA A 244 -3.94 -18.08 -7.86
CA ALA A 244 -4.69 -17.70 -6.68
C ALA A 244 -5.96 -16.94 -7.05
N ILE A 245 -7.08 -17.37 -6.49
CA ILE A 245 -8.36 -16.65 -6.57
C ILE A 245 -8.47 -15.80 -5.32
N TYR A 246 -8.70 -14.52 -5.53
CA TYR A 246 -8.91 -13.61 -4.43
C TYR A 246 -10.39 -13.46 -4.15
N THR A 247 -10.74 -13.72 -2.92
CA THR A 247 -12.12 -13.75 -2.47
C THR A 247 -12.38 -12.63 -1.47
N ASN A 248 -12.49 -11.43 -2.01
CA ASN A 248 -13.21 -10.39 -1.31
C ASN A 248 -14.70 -10.55 -1.71
N PRO A 249 -15.67 -10.42 -0.79
CA PRO A 249 -17.11 -10.49 -1.14
C PRO A 249 -17.52 -9.53 -2.27
N GLU A 250 -16.77 -8.46 -2.46
CA GLU A 250 -16.99 -7.46 -3.52
C GLU A 250 -16.19 -7.75 -4.80
N GLU A 251 -15.25 -8.69 -4.80
CA GLU A 251 -14.38 -8.94 -5.95
C GLU A 251 -14.93 -10.06 -6.84
N VAL A 252 -15.13 -9.73 -8.10
CA VAL A 252 -15.50 -10.69 -9.14
C VAL A 252 -14.26 -11.10 -9.89
N VAL A 253 -13.96 -12.40 -9.88
CA VAL A 253 -12.87 -12.98 -10.69
C VAL A 253 -13.44 -13.38 -12.03
N THR A 254 -13.02 -12.70 -13.09
CA THR A 254 -13.46 -12.99 -14.47
C THR A 254 -12.44 -13.85 -15.20
N LEU A 255 -12.93 -14.84 -15.93
CA LEU A 255 -12.17 -15.77 -16.76
C LEU A 255 -12.53 -15.56 -18.22
N GLY A 256 -11.56 -15.35 -19.10
CA GLY A 256 -11.83 -15.15 -20.52
C GLY A 256 -10.61 -14.72 -21.33
N LYS A 257 -10.85 -14.40 -22.60
CA LYS A 257 -9.80 -14.00 -23.53
C LYS A 257 -9.46 -12.51 -23.44
N SER A 258 -10.40 -11.68 -22.95
CA SER A 258 -10.19 -10.24 -22.82
C SER A 258 -9.00 -9.93 -21.91
N ILE A 259 -8.26 -8.89 -22.28
CA ILE A 259 -7.20 -8.33 -21.44
C ILE A 259 -7.73 -7.80 -20.10
N ASP A 260 -9.03 -7.52 -20.01
CA ASP A 260 -9.69 -7.01 -18.81
C ASP A 260 -10.07 -8.10 -17.81
N CYS A 261 -9.98 -9.37 -18.22
CA CYS A 261 -10.26 -10.49 -17.33
C CYS A 261 -9.21 -10.61 -16.21
N SER A 262 -9.68 -11.00 -15.02
CA SER A 262 -8.82 -11.29 -13.88
C SER A 262 -7.83 -12.43 -14.20
N LEU A 263 -8.28 -13.42 -14.95
CA LEU A 263 -7.47 -14.47 -15.56
C LEU A 263 -7.64 -14.44 -17.06
N GLN A 264 -6.65 -13.88 -17.76
CA GLN A 264 -6.64 -13.82 -19.22
C GLN A 264 -6.16 -15.15 -19.80
N MET A 265 -6.97 -15.78 -20.64
CA MET A 265 -6.65 -17.01 -21.35
C MET A 265 -6.02 -16.70 -22.72
N SER A 266 -4.86 -16.02 -22.70
CA SER A 266 -4.13 -15.60 -23.92
C SER A 266 -3.60 -16.78 -24.75
N TRP A 267 -3.55 -17.97 -24.16
CA TRP A 267 -3.09 -19.21 -24.79
C TRP A 267 -4.16 -19.92 -25.64
N ASP A 268 -5.42 -19.47 -25.60
CA ASP A 268 -6.46 -20.02 -26.48
C ASP A 268 -6.26 -19.53 -27.92
N LEU A 269 -5.42 -20.21 -28.65
CA LEU A 269 -5.12 -19.91 -30.06
C LEU A 269 -6.27 -20.29 -31.00
N LYS A 270 -7.15 -21.20 -30.58
CA LYS A 270 -8.26 -21.71 -31.40
C LYS A 270 -9.52 -20.85 -31.34
N GLY A 271 -9.53 -19.82 -30.49
CA GLY A 271 -10.65 -18.90 -30.37
C GLY A 271 -11.92 -19.53 -29.78
N LYS A 272 -11.76 -20.59 -28.97
CA LYS A 272 -12.87 -21.29 -28.32
C LYS A 272 -13.39 -20.60 -27.07
N VAL A 273 -12.65 -19.60 -26.58
CA VAL A 273 -12.96 -18.86 -25.35
C VAL A 273 -13.49 -17.49 -25.69
N ALA A 274 -14.63 -17.13 -25.13
CA ALA A 274 -15.23 -15.81 -25.28
C ALA A 274 -14.39 -14.71 -24.56
N PRO A 275 -14.60 -13.43 -24.89
CA PRO A 275 -13.93 -12.33 -24.21
C PRO A 275 -14.06 -12.39 -22.69
N VAL A 276 -15.24 -12.68 -22.16
CA VAL A 276 -15.50 -13.00 -20.75
C VAL A 276 -16.37 -14.25 -20.71
N GLN A 277 -15.78 -15.38 -20.36
CA GLN A 277 -16.42 -16.70 -20.44
C GLN A 277 -17.18 -17.07 -19.16
N ALA A 278 -16.59 -16.77 -18.02
CA ALA A 278 -17.15 -17.08 -16.73
C ALA A 278 -16.72 -16.06 -15.66
N GLU A 279 -17.50 -16.02 -14.60
CA GLU A 279 -17.17 -15.24 -13.41
C GLU A 279 -17.20 -16.10 -12.15
N ILE A 280 -16.34 -15.82 -11.20
CA ILE A 280 -16.32 -16.43 -9.88
C ILE A 280 -16.55 -15.35 -8.85
N LYS A 281 -17.56 -15.54 -8.01
CA LYS A 281 -17.94 -14.64 -6.93
C LYS A 281 -18.00 -15.39 -5.61
N MET A 282 -17.72 -14.71 -4.51
CA MET A 282 -18.03 -15.22 -3.18
C MET A 282 -19.47 -14.88 -2.83
N VAL A 283 -20.24 -15.90 -2.50
CA VAL A 283 -21.63 -15.78 -2.07
C VAL A 283 -21.80 -16.58 -0.81
N ASN A 284 -22.20 -15.96 0.30
CA ASN A 284 -22.37 -16.63 1.60
C ASN A 284 -21.17 -17.49 2.02
N ASP A 285 -19.96 -16.92 1.95
CA ASP A 285 -18.68 -17.58 2.30
C ASP A 285 -18.30 -18.80 1.45
N ALA A 286 -19.01 -19.06 0.35
CA ALA A 286 -18.68 -20.07 -0.62
C ALA A 286 -18.43 -19.46 -2.01
N LEU A 287 -17.55 -20.07 -2.78
CA LEU A 287 -17.28 -19.63 -4.14
C LEU A 287 -18.32 -20.22 -5.11
N ARG A 288 -18.89 -19.34 -5.90
CA ARG A 288 -19.81 -19.70 -6.99
C ARG A 288 -19.22 -19.24 -8.31
N MET A 289 -19.09 -20.19 -9.25
CA MET A 289 -18.76 -19.88 -10.64
C MET A 289 -20.05 -19.81 -11.47
N THR A 290 -20.19 -18.78 -12.29
CA THR A 290 -21.32 -18.61 -13.20
C THR A 290 -20.79 -18.55 -14.63
N ALA A 291 -21.37 -19.32 -15.54
CA ALA A 291 -21.08 -19.24 -16.97
C ALA A 291 -21.76 -17.98 -17.54
N LEU A 292 -21.00 -17.14 -18.22
CA LEU A 292 -21.51 -15.96 -18.90
C LEU A 292 -21.75 -16.21 -20.39
N GLU A 293 -21.02 -17.17 -20.95
CA GLU A 293 -21.11 -17.57 -22.36
C GLU A 293 -21.10 -19.11 -22.45
N GLU A 294 -21.54 -19.65 -23.60
CA GLU A 294 -21.52 -21.07 -23.88
C GLU A 294 -20.09 -21.62 -23.94
N GLY A 295 -19.91 -22.92 -23.65
CA GLY A 295 -18.61 -23.58 -23.73
C GLY A 295 -17.91 -23.82 -22.40
N VAL A 296 -18.59 -23.56 -21.28
CA VAL A 296 -18.16 -24.04 -19.95
C VAL A 296 -18.70 -25.45 -19.73
N ILE A 297 -17.82 -26.41 -19.46
CA ILE A 297 -18.18 -27.81 -19.24
C ILE A 297 -17.83 -28.19 -17.80
N VAL A 298 -18.80 -28.75 -17.10
CA VAL A 298 -18.63 -29.22 -15.71
C VAL A 298 -19.07 -30.68 -15.63
N ASN A 299 -18.23 -31.54 -15.11
CA ASN A 299 -18.50 -32.97 -15.02
C ASN A 299 -18.97 -33.57 -16.37
N ASN A 300 -18.29 -33.22 -17.46
CA ASN A 300 -18.59 -33.62 -18.84
C ASN A 300 -19.98 -33.16 -19.36
N LYS A 301 -20.63 -32.24 -18.70
CA LYS A 301 -21.90 -31.64 -19.17
C LYS A 301 -21.72 -30.16 -19.40
N PRO A 302 -22.28 -29.62 -20.51
CA PRO A 302 -22.26 -28.18 -20.74
C PRO A 302 -23.05 -27.47 -19.64
N LEU A 303 -22.53 -26.37 -19.18
CA LEU A 303 -23.20 -25.48 -18.22
C LEU A 303 -23.90 -24.39 -19.02
N ASP A 304 -25.22 -24.26 -18.84
CA ASP A 304 -26.00 -23.25 -19.50
C ASP A 304 -25.60 -21.84 -19.08
N VAL A 305 -25.70 -20.88 -19.98
CA VAL A 305 -25.43 -19.48 -19.72
C VAL A 305 -26.30 -18.94 -18.58
N GLY A 306 -25.71 -18.21 -17.67
CA GLY A 306 -26.35 -17.70 -16.46
C GLY A 306 -26.52 -18.71 -15.33
N LYS A 307 -26.28 -19.99 -15.57
CA LYS A 307 -26.25 -20.98 -14.50
C LYS A 307 -24.89 -20.96 -13.78
N GLY A 308 -24.93 -21.15 -12.47
CA GLY A 308 -23.74 -21.20 -11.62
C GLY A 308 -23.63 -22.49 -10.85
N ILE A 309 -22.40 -22.91 -10.59
CA ILE A 309 -22.04 -24.03 -9.74
C ILE A 309 -21.28 -23.55 -8.52
N TRP A 310 -21.45 -24.26 -7.42
CA TRP A 310 -20.63 -24.07 -6.23
C TRP A 310 -19.28 -24.78 -6.42
N LEU A 311 -18.19 -24.06 -6.11
CA LEU A 311 -16.86 -24.60 -6.18
C LEU A 311 -16.49 -25.21 -4.83
N TYR A 312 -16.41 -26.54 -4.80
CA TYR A 312 -15.88 -27.31 -3.67
C TYR A 312 -14.45 -27.74 -3.97
N HIS A 313 -13.68 -28.05 -2.96
CA HIS A 313 -12.33 -28.57 -3.13
C HIS A 313 -12.28 -29.72 -4.16
N ASN A 314 -11.39 -29.63 -5.14
CA ASN A 314 -11.28 -30.52 -6.31
C ASN A 314 -12.41 -30.43 -7.35
N THR A 315 -13.30 -29.45 -7.27
CA THR A 315 -14.25 -29.21 -8.38
C THR A 315 -13.49 -28.82 -9.64
N SER A 316 -13.69 -29.55 -10.72
CA SER A 316 -13.04 -29.29 -12.01
C SER A 316 -14.06 -28.84 -13.04
N PHE A 317 -13.66 -27.88 -13.86
CA PHE A 317 -14.42 -27.41 -15.01
C PHE A 317 -13.50 -27.13 -16.20
N LEU A 318 -14.04 -27.22 -17.40
CA LEU A 318 -13.32 -27.01 -18.66
C LEU A 318 -13.82 -25.75 -19.34
N ILE A 319 -12.91 -24.92 -19.81
CA ILE A 319 -13.19 -23.77 -20.68
C ILE A 319 -12.28 -23.86 -21.90
N GLY A 320 -12.87 -24.00 -23.09
CA GLY A 320 -12.09 -24.30 -24.29
C GLY A 320 -11.32 -25.61 -24.15
N ASP A 321 -10.00 -25.57 -24.30
CA ASP A 321 -9.12 -26.75 -24.14
C ASP A 321 -8.40 -26.74 -22.78
N THR A 322 -8.83 -25.93 -21.81
CA THR A 322 -8.17 -25.73 -20.53
C THR A 322 -9.03 -26.22 -19.38
N THR A 323 -8.48 -27.13 -18.58
CA THR A 323 -9.12 -27.63 -17.35
C THR A 323 -8.68 -26.78 -16.15
N PHE A 324 -9.65 -26.35 -15.40
CA PHE A 324 -9.49 -25.64 -14.13
C PHE A 324 -9.93 -26.56 -13.00
N THR A 325 -9.09 -26.72 -12.01
CA THR A 325 -9.45 -27.44 -10.79
C THR A 325 -9.36 -26.51 -9.60
N TYR A 326 -10.45 -26.35 -8.88
CA TYR A 326 -10.47 -25.54 -7.68
C TYR A 326 -9.81 -26.29 -6.53
N VAL A 327 -8.85 -25.64 -5.87
CA VAL A 327 -8.10 -26.19 -4.73
C VAL A 327 -8.15 -25.19 -3.58
N GLU A 328 -8.60 -25.67 -2.44
CA GLU A 328 -8.54 -24.95 -1.17
C GLU A 328 -7.36 -25.47 -0.36
N ARG A 329 -6.46 -24.58 0.09
CA ARG A 329 -5.24 -24.91 0.86
C ARG A 329 -5.26 -24.29 2.25
#